data_abc44da8ebe41aa64c8ef9a0e6d59473
#
_entry.id   abc44da8ebe41aa64c8ef9a0e6d59473
#
_cell.length_a   1.000
_cell.length_b   1.000
_cell.length_c   1.000
_cell.angle_alpha   90.00
_cell.angle_beta   90.00
_cell.angle_gamma   90.00
#
_symmetry.space_group_name_H-M   'P 1'
#
loop_
_entity.id
_entity.type
_entity.pdbx_description
1 polymer ?
#
loop_
_entity_poly.entity_id
_entity_poly.type
_entity_poly.pdbx_seq_one_letter_code
_entity_poly.pdbx_strand_id
1 'polypeptide(L)'
;MDYITDQTFEGISGDELSLAEYENCQFKSCSFGNADLSNFTFVDCEFIACDLSSIRSKKTSFREVYFRDCKLMGIHFEDCNPYGLKCHFESCTLDYSFFYQCPMKGSRFSNSRLIEVDFTETNLESVSFEGCNLSGSVFQ
;
A
#
# COMPACT_ATOMS: atom_id res chain seq x y z
N MET A 1 -11.44 -15.40 -11.66
CA MET A 1 -10.48 -14.98 -10.61
C MET A 1 -10.82 -15.65 -9.30
N ASP A 2 -9.84 -16.19 -8.62
CA ASP A 2 -10.05 -16.83 -7.35
C ASP A 2 -10.42 -15.81 -6.27
N TYR A 3 -11.15 -16.29 -5.28
CA TYR A 3 -11.57 -15.49 -4.14
C TYR A 3 -11.10 -16.19 -2.87
N ILE A 4 -10.24 -15.52 -2.11
CA ILE A 4 -9.58 -16.09 -0.93
C ILE A 4 -9.94 -15.24 0.29
N THR A 5 -10.46 -15.86 1.33
CA THR A 5 -10.94 -15.15 2.52
C THR A 5 -10.38 -15.74 3.81
N ASP A 6 -10.23 -14.85 4.80
CA ASP A 6 -9.99 -15.23 6.20
C ASP A 6 -8.73 -16.09 6.40
N GLN A 7 -7.68 -15.83 5.62
CA GLN A 7 -6.44 -16.59 5.70
C GLN A 7 -5.28 -15.74 6.17
N THR A 8 -4.30 -16.38 6.76
CA THR A 8 -3.04 -15.77 7.16
C THR A 8 -1.91 -16.42 6.36
N PHE A 9 -1.10 -15.58 5.72
CA PHE A 9 0.08 -15.99 4.98
C PHE A 9 1.29 -15.49 5.74
N GLU A 10 2.26 -16.35 5.99
CA GLU A 10 3.44 -15.98 6.76
C GLU A 10 4.71 -16.40 6.04
N GLY A 11 5.63 -15.46 5.87
CA GLY A 11 6.96 -15.74 5.32
C GLY A 11 6.98 -16.15 3.86
N ILE A 12 5.92 -15.89 3.09
CA ILE A 12 5.90 -16.27 1.67
C ILE A 12 6.51 -15.18 0.80
N SER A 13 6.92 -15.57 -0.41
CA SER A 13 7.40 -14.64 -1.42
C SER A 13 6.30 -14.34 -2.45
N GLY A 14 6.56 -13.34 -3.30
CA GLY A 14 5.61 -12.97 -4.34
C GLY A 14 5.27 -14.09 -5.29
N ASP A 15 6.23 -14.98 -5.56
CA ASP A 15 6.03 -16.12 -6.46
C ASP A 15 5.02 -17.12 -5.92
N GLU A 16 4.83 -17.12 -4.60
CA GLU A 16 3.92 -18.04 -3.93
C GLU A 16 2.50 -17.51 -3.80
N LEU A 17 2.27 -16.26 -4.23
CA LEU A 17 0.97 -15.63 -4.09
C LEU A 17 0.20 -15.70 -5.40
N SER A 18 -0.92 -16.40 -5.41
CA SER A 18 -1.76 -16.54 -6.60
C SER A 18 -2.53 -15.27 -6.90
N LEU A 19 -2.70 -14.96 -8.19
CA LEU A 19 -3.55 -13.85 -8.62
C LEU A 19 -4.98 -14.12 -8.18
N ALA A 20 -5.52 -13.27 -7.32
CA ALA A 20 -6.83 -13.50 -6.71
C ALA A 20 -7.36 -12.20 -6.11
N GLU A 21 -8.60 -12.28 -5.62
CA GLU A 21 -9.16 -11.29 -4.73
C GLU A 21 -9.04 -11.83 -3.30
N TYR A 22 -8.33 -11.07 -2.46
CA TYR A 22 -8.08 -11.42 -1.06
C TYR A 22 -8.94 -10.54 -0.18
N GLU A 23 -9.76 -11.14 0.68
CA GLU A 23 -10.59 -10.40 1.63
C GLU A 23 -10.36 -10.89 3.04
N ASN A 24 -10.18 -9.95 3.96
CA ASN A 24 -9.95 -10.24 5.37
C ASN A 24 -8.78 -11.21 5.60
N CYS A 25 -7.70 -10.99 4.84
CA CYS A 25 -6.49 -11.80 4.94
C CYS A 25 -5.39 -11.02 5.64
N GLN A 26 -4.44 -11.73 6.25
CA GLN A 26 -3.25 -11.16 6.83
C GLN A 26 -2.01 -11.71 6.13
N PHE A 27 -1.04 -10.83 5.89
CA PHE A 27 0.24 -11.18 5.30
C PHE A 27 1.32 -10.76 6.30
N LYS A 28 2.03 -11.72 6.86
CA LYS A 28 3.02 -11.45 7.90
C LYS A 28 4.42 -11.82 7.44
N SER A 29 5.35 -10.90 7.57
CA SER A 29 6.77 -11.13 7.26
C SER A 29 6.99 -11.69 5.86
N CYS A 30 6.20 -11.22 4.90
CA CYS A 30 6.28 -11.68 3.51
C CYS A 30 7.26 -10.84 2.71
N SER A 31 7.89 -11.45 1.73
CA SER A 31 8.88 -10.81 0.85
C SER A 31 8.29 -10.63 -0.53
N PHE A 32 7.62 -9.49 -0.73
CA PHE A 32 6.97 -9.16 -2.01
C PHE A 32 7.75 -8.11 -2.81
N GLY A 33 8.97 -7.78 -2.40
CA GLY A 33 9.77 -6.78 -3.12
C GLY A 33 9.90 -7.12 -4.59
N ASN A 34 9.67 -6.14 -5.46
CA ASN A 34 9.70 -6.26 -6.91
C ASN A 34 8.68 -7.23 -7.52
N ALA A 35 7.74 -7.74 -6.73
CA ALA A 35 6.71 -8.65 -7.22
C ALA A 35 5.73 -7.93 -8.13
N ASP A 36 5.14 -8.65 -9.04
CA ASP A 36 4.07 -8.14 -9.89
C ASP A 36 2.73 -8.43 -9.24
N LEU A 37 2.14 -7.43 -8.61
CA LEU A 37 0.83 -7.53 -7.98
C LEU A 37 -0.25 -6.86 -8.84
N SER A 38 0.02 -6.67 -10.13
CA SER A 38 -0.94 -6.08 -11.05
C SER A 38 -2.23 -6.90 -11.09
N ASN A 39 -3.36 -6.19 -11.03
CA ASN A 39 -4.71 -6.78 -11.06
C ASN A 39 -5.10 -7.60 -9.82
N PHE A 40 -4.25 -7.66 -8.80
CA PHE A 40 -4.63 -8.23 -7.51
C PHE A 40 -5.65 -7.31 -6.84
N THR A 41 -6.54 -7.89 -6.05
CA THR A 41 -7.48 -7.12 -5.23
C THR A 41 -7.31 -7.51 -3.76
N PHE A 42 -7.14 -6.49 -2.91
CA PHE A 42 -7.04 -6.67 -1.46
C PHE A 42 -8.12 -5.82 -0.80
N VAL A 43 -9.01 -6.48 -0.06
CA VAL A 43 -10.11 -5.83 0.67
C VAL A 43 -10.03 -6.21 2.14
N ASP A 44 -10.02 -5.23 3.00
CA ASP A 44 -9.95 -5.46 4.46
C ASP A 44 -8.76 -6.35 4.85
N CYS A 45 -7.64 -6.17 4.16
CA CYS A 45 -6.44 -6.96 4.40
C CYS A 45 -5.44 -6.18 5.25
N GLU A 46 -4.54 -6.91 5.90
CA GLU A 46 -3.47 -6.33 6.70
C GLU A 46 -2.14 -6.93 6.29
N PHE A 47 -1.15 -6.06 6.06
CA PHE A 47 0.24 -6.44 5.80
C PHE A 47 1.07 -6.02 7.00
N ILE A 48 1.75 -6.96 7.64
CA ILE A 48 2.56 -6.71 8.83
C ILE A 48 3.99 -7.15 8.57
N ALA A 49 4.95 -6.25 8.78
CA ALA A 49 6.37 -6.52 8.62
C ALA A 49 6.73 -7.10 7.24
N CYS A 50 6.04 -6.64 6.20
CA CYS A 50 6.28 -7.09 4.83
C CYS A 50 7.13 -6.07 4.07
N ASP A 51 7.86 -6.57 3.08
CA ASP A 51 8.54 -5.71 2.11
C ASP A 51 7.75 -5.75 0.80
N LEU A 52 7.17 -4.61 0.43
CA LEU A 52 6.44 -4.44 -0.82
C LEU A 52 7.14 -3.40 -1.71
N SER A 53 8.40 -3.10 -1.43
CA SER A 53 9.11 -2.07 -2.18
C SER A 53 9.16 -2.42 -3.67
N SER A 54 8.93 -1.42 -4.51
CA SER A 54 9.00 -1.53 -5.97
C SER A 54 8.10 -2.59 -6.57
N ILE A 55 6.97 -2.91 -5.93
CA ILE A 55 5.99 -3.80 -6.56
C ILE A 55 5.44 -3.14 -7.83
N ARG A 56 5.06 -3.97 -8.79
CA ARG A 56 4.27 -3.50 -9.92
C ARG A 56 2.81 -3.56 -9.49
N SER A 57 2.15 -2.42 -9.54
CA SER A 57 0.82 -2.23 -8.94
C SER A 57 -0.24 -1.77 -9.93
N LYS A 58 -0.07 -2.08 -11.21
CA LYS A 58 -1.00 -1.65 -12.24
C LYS A 58 -2.37 -2.29 -12.02
N LYS A 59 -3.37 -1.44 -11.83
CA LYS A 59 -4.76 -1.88 -11.58
C LYS A 59 -4.91 -2.73 -10.32
N THR A 60 -3.94 -2.68 -9.41
CA THR A 60 -4.08 -3.32 -8.11
C THR A 60 -5.13 -2.55 -7.30
N SER A 61 -6.04 -3.25 -6.66
CA SER A 61 -7.05 -2.64 -5.80
C SER A 61 -6.64 -2.79 -4.34
N PHE A 62 -6.54 -1.66 -3.63
CA PHE A 62 -6.32 -1.64 -2.19
C PHE A 62 -7.52 -0.95 -1.55
N ARG A 63 -8.43 -1.72 -0.97
CA ARG A 63 -9.64 -1.20 -0.32
C ARG A 63 -9.63 -1.52 1.16
N GLU A 64 -9.54 -0.49 1.98
CA GLU A 64 -9.42 -0.63 3.44
C GLU A 64 -8.28 -1.57 3.80
N VAL A 65 -7.08 -1.26 3.32
CA VAL A 65 -5.89 -2.07 3.57
C VAL A 65 -5.01 -1.37 4.60
N TYR A 66 -4.54 -2.15 5.56
CA TYR A 66 -3.69 -1.68 6.65
C TYR A 66 -2.27 -2.22 6.45
N PHE A 67 -1.30 -1.31 6.49
CA PHE A 67 0.13 -1.65 6.41
C PHE A 67 0.78 -1.24 7.74
N ARG A 68 1.41 -2.19 8.42
CA ARG A 68 2.13 -1.94 9.67
C ARG A 68 3.54 -2.47 9.58
N ASP A 69 4.52 -1.65 9.97
CA ASP A 69 5.93 -2.02 9.98
C ASP A 69 6.42 -2.53 8.62
N CYS A 70 5.88 -1.98 7.53
CA CYS A 70 6.17 -2.42 6.19
C CYS A 70 7.12 -1.47 5.48
N LYS A 71 7.84 -1.99 4.49
CA LYS A 71 8.61 -1.21 3.53
C LYS A 71 7.82 -1.14 2.24
N LEU A 72 7.53 0.09 1.81
CA LEU A 72 6.74 0.34 0.60
C LEU A 72 7.45 1.42 -0.23
N MET A 73 8.75 1.28 -0.43
CA MET A 73 9.54 2.28 -1.12
C MET A 73 9.31 2.21 -2.64
N GLY A 74 9.21 3.38 -3.26
CA GLY A 74 9.16 3.48 -4.71
C GLY A 74 7.92 2.88 -5.36
N ILE A 75 6.77 2.85 -4.66
CA ILE A 75 5.54 2.32 -5.22
C ILE A 75 4.79 3.40 -5.98
N HIS A 76 4.26 3.04 -7.15
CA HIS A 76 3.42 3.91 -7.96
C HIS A 76 1.94 3.67 -7.64
N PHE A 77 1.46 4.32 -6.58
CA PHE A 77 0.04 4.19 -6.20
C PHE A 77 -0.89 4.81 -7.25
N GLU A 78 -0.38 5.73 -8.08
CA GLU A 78 -1.18 6.30 -9.17
C GLU A 78 -1.56 5.26 -10.23
N ASP A 79 -0.84 4.14 -10.29
CA ASP A 79 -1.15 3.05 -11.23
C ASP A 79 -2.23 2.11 -10.69
N CYS A 80 -2.54 2.20 -9.40
CA CYS A 80 -3.54 1.36 -8.76
C CYS A 80 -4.94 1.71 -9.24
N ASN A 81 -5.87 0.77 -9.06
CA ASN A 81 -7.27 1.03 -9.29
C ASN A 81 -7.74 2.11 -8.31
N PRO A 82 -8.21 3.27 -8.79
CA PRO A 82 -8.62 4.37 -7.89
C PRO A 82 -9.94 4.11 -7.18
N TYR A 83 -10.73 3.16 -7.65
CA TYR A 83 -12.03 2.88 -7.07
C TYR A 83 -11.89 2.26 -5.67
N GLY A 84 -12.42 2.96 -4.66
CA GLY A 84 -12.37 2.48 -3.28
C GLY A 84 -10.98 2.47 -2.66
N LEU A 85 -9.99 3.10 -3.31
CA LEU A 85 -8.62 3.15 -2.80
C LEU A 85 -8.62 3.80 -1.42
N LYS A 86 -8.21 3.02 -0.42
CA LYS A 86 -8.08 3.52 0.95
C LYS A 86 -7.07 2.67 1.69
N CYS A 87 -6.02 3.33 2.16
CA CYS A 87 -4.90 2.66 2.82
C CYS A 87 -4.57 3.38 4.13
N HIS A 88 -4.15 2.60 5.11
CA HIS A 88 -3.68 3.12 6.38
C HIS A 88 -2.29 2.58 6.62
N PHE A 89 -1.35 3.49 6.90
CA PHE A 89 0.06 3.15 7.07
C PHE A 89 0.49 3.51 8.49
N GLU A 90 1.02 2.55 9.23
CA GLU A 90 1.55 2.76 10.57
C GLU A 90 2.98 2.24 10.63
N SER A 91 3.90 3.10 11.05
CA SER A 91 5.32 2.75 11.19
C SER A 91 5.92 2.15 9.92
N CYS A 92 5.55 2.71 8.79
CA CYS A 92 6.00 2.26 7.47
C CYS A 92 7.04 3.20 6.87
N THR A 93 7.80 2.69 5.92
CA THR A 93 8.72 3.48 5.10
C THR A 93 8.19 3.52 3.68
N LEU A 94 7.81 4.72 3.22
CA LEU A 94 7.23 4.92 1.89
C LEU A 94 8.09 5.83 1.01
N ASP A 95 9.36 5.99 1.34
CA ASP A 95 10.25 6.91 0.62
C ASP A 95 10.16 6.70 -0.90
N TYR A 96 10.13 7.80 -1.64
CA TYR A 96 10.14 7.84 -3.11
C TYR A 96 8.90 7.23 -3.77
N SER A 97 7.82 7.06 -3.04
CA SER A 97 6.56 6.59 -3.61
C SER A 97 5.77 7.73 -4.27
N PHE A 98 4.82 7.36 -5.13
CA PHE A 98 4.06 8.31 -5.94
C PHE A 98 2.57 8.13 -5.68
N PHE A 99 1.92 9.23 -5.27
CA PHE A 99 0.48 9.30 -5.07
C PHE A 99 -0.18 10.31 -6.01
N TYR A 100 0.45 10.56 -7.16
CA TYR A 100 -0.02 11.57 -8.13
C TYR A 100 -1.49 11.31 -8.49
N GLN A 101 -2.33 12.32 -8.26
CA GLN A 101 -3.77 12.28 -8.55
C GLN A 101 -4.55 11.16 -7.85
N CYS A 102 -4.01 10.57 -6.80
CA CYS A 102 -4.71 9.50 -6.07
C CYS A 102 -5.84 10.04 -5.20
N PRO A 103 -6.96 9.34 -5.13
CA PRO A 103 -8.07 9.68 -4.24
C PRO A 103 -7.83 9.09 -2.85
N MET A 104 -6.97 9.74 -2.05
CA MET A 104 -6.56 9.23 -0.74
C MET A 104 -7.42 9.73 0.42
N LYS A 105 -8.60 10.28 0.12
CA LYS A 105 -9.50 10.82 1.15
C LYS A 105 -9.71 9.82 2.28
N GLY A 106 -9.48 10.27 3.51
CA GLY A 106 -9.70 9.46 4.70
C GLY A 106 -8.63 8.41 4.99
N SER A 107 -7.62 8.27 4.13
CA SER A 107 -6.47 7.41 4.42
C SER A 107 -5.65 8.03 5.55
N ARG A 108 -4.87 7.20 6.25
CA ARG A 108 -4.06 7.68 7.37
C ARG A 108 -2.62 7.24 7.24
N PHE A 109 -1.72 8.15 7.59
CA PHE A 109 -0.30 7.89 7.70
C PHE A 109 0.10 8.24 9.12
N SER A 110 0.60 7.29 9.90
CA SER A 110 1.04 7.56 11.25
C SER A 110 2.44 7.00 11.50
N ASN A 111 3.28 7.81 12.17
CA ASN A 111 4.62 7.41 12.57
C ASN A 111 5.42 6.80 11.41
N SER A 112 5.24 7.34 10.22
CA SER A 112 5.82 6.78 8.99
C SER A 112 6.82 7.74 8.37
N ARG A 113 7.70 7.16 7.56
CA ARG A 113 8.70 7.91 6.83
C ARG A 113 8.26 8.07 5.38
N LEU A 114 8.11 9.33 4.97
CA LEU A 114 7.58 9.70 3.65
C LEU A 114 8.55 10.68 2.98
N ILE A 115 9.82 10.28 2.86
CA ILE A 115 10.86 11.13 2.29
C ILE A 115 10.69 11.20 0.77
N GLU A 116 10.64 12.42 0.23
CA GLU A 116 10.56 12.65 -1.21
C GLU A 116 9.43 11.88 -1.88
N VAL A 117 8.25 11.91 -1.27
CA VAL A 117 7.04 11.32 -1.82
C VAL A 117 6.30 12.36 -2.66
N ASP A 118 5.75 11.93 -3.78
CA ASP A 118 4.99 12.80 -4.67
C ASP A 118 3.50 12.73 -4.34
N PHE A 119 2.97 13.80 -3.73
CA PHE A 119 1.55 13.98 -3.43
C PHE A 119 0.92 15.02 -4.37
N THR A 120 1.49 15.22 -5.55
CA THR A 120 0.96 16.20 -6.50
C THR A 120 -0.49 15.84 -6.86
N GLU A 121 -1.37 16.84 -6.73
CA GLU A 121 -2.81 16.72 -7.07
C GLU A 121 -3.50 15.54 -6.37
N THR A 122 -2.96 15.08 -5.24
CA THR A 122 -3.57 14.01 -4.44
C THR A 122 -4.75 14.59 -3.64
N ASN A 123 -5.86 13.84 -3.58
CA ASN A 123 -6.94 14.23 -2.68
C ASN A 123 -6.57 13.81 -1.27
N LEU A 124 -6.21 14.79 -0.45
CA LEU A 124 -5.78 14.58 0.94
C LEU A 124 -6.85 15.00 1.96
N GLU A 125 -8.11 15.14 1.53
CA GLU A 125 -9.19 15.46 2.45
C GLU A 125 -9.29 14.43 3.56
N SER A 126 -9.31 14.90 4.81
CA SER A 126 -9.39 14.05 6.01
C SER A 126 -8.21 13.06 6.14
N VAL A 127 -7.07 13.33 5.50
CA VAL A 127 -5.85 12.55 5.66
C VAL A 127 -5.05 13.08 6.85
N SER A 128 -4.54 12.17 7.68
CA SER A 128 -3.66 12.51 8.80
C SER A 128 -2.24 12.06 8.49
N PHE A 129 -1.27 12.90 8.89
CA PHE A 129 0.17 12.59 8.80
C PHE A 129 0.82 12.65 10.19
N GLU A 130 0.10 12.21 11.20
CA GLU A 130 0.58 12.30 12.58
C GLU A 130 1.89 11.54 12.77
N GLY A 131 2.91 12.24 13.29
CA GLY A 131 4.21 11.63 13.57
C GLY A 131 5.05 11.28 12.35
N CYS A 132 4.68 11.76 11.17
CA CYS A 132 5.39 11.42 9.94
C CYS A 132 6.50 12.40 9.60
N ASN A 133 7.53 11.86 8.93
CA ASN A 133 8.60 12.66 8.35
C ASN A 133 8.30 12.83 6.85
N LEU A 134 7.99 14.06 6.45
CA LEU A 134 7.61 14.40 5.06
C LEU A 134 8.69 15.18 4.32
N SER A 135 9.95 15.06 4.75
CA SER A 135 11.04 15.83 4.15
C SER A 135 11.13 15.61 2.64
N GLY A 136 11.16 16.70 1.89
CA GLY A 136 11.30 16.66 0.44
C GLY A 136 10.04 16.24 -0.32
N SER A 137 8.94 15.97 0.37
CA SER A 137 7.69 15.59 -0.30
C SER A 137 7.03 16.78 -0.98
N VAL A 138 6.31 16.52 -2.05
CA VAL A 138 5.69 17.53 -2.91
C VAL A 138 4.17 17.48 -2.79
N PHE A 139 3.54 18.66 -2.60
CA PHE A 139 2.09 18.80 -2.37
C PHE A 139 1.48 19.87 -3.28
N GLN A 140 1.63 19.72 -4.55
CA GLN A 140 1.11 20.75 -5.47
C GLN A 140 -0.22 20.39 -6.10
#